data_c583a6b2be7430d6b0840f4c6348deed
#
_entry.id   c583a6b2be7430d6b0840f4c6348deed
#
_cell.length_a   1.000
_cell.length_b   1.000
_cell.length_c   1.000
_cell.angle_alpha   90.00
_cell.angle_beta   90.00
_cell.angle_gamma   90.00
#
_symmetry.space_group_name_H-M   'P 1'
#
loop_
_entity.id
_entity.type
_entity.pdbx_description
1 polymer ?
#
loop_
_entity_poly.entity_id
_entity_poly.type
_entity_poly.pdbx_seq_one_letter_code
_entity_poly.pdbx_strand_id
1 'polypeptide(L)'
;TIRNFLEQEYPKEMYDVLVISDQMQPDTNAALQTLPICLQVADYTNSSKAKALTLAMNVTANESYDVVVIMDADNVTTPNFLAEINRAFESGLHAVQAHRTGKNMNTDIAVLDAISEEINNGFFRSGHNAIGLSAGLAGSGMAFDVHWFRRNVGHLQTSGEDKELEALLLKQRIHIEYLE
;
A
#
# COMPACT_ATOMS: atom_id res chain seq x y z
N THR A 1 4.74 -13.72 -3.12
CA THR A 1 4.18 -12.36 -3.02
C THR A 1 4.45 -11.57 -4.29
N ILE A 2 5.68 -11.16 -4.65
CA ILE A 2 5.95 -10.29 -5.82
C ILE A 2 5.42 -10.86 -7.13
N ARG A 3 5.53 -12.18 -7.37
CA ARG A 3 4.93 -12.82 -8.55
C ARG A 3 3.41 -12.62 -8.62
N ASN A 4 2.74 -12.64 -7.48
CA ASN A 4 1.29 -12.38 -7.42
C ASN A 4 0.96 -10.93 -7.89
N PHE A 5 1.79 -9.94 -7.53
CA PHE A 5 1.61 -8.58 -8.03
C PHE A 5 1.89 -8.45 -9.54
N LEU A 6 2.76 -9.31 -10.10
CA LEU A 6 3.02 -9.36 -11.54
C LEU A 6 1.92 -10.09 -12.33
N GLU A 7 1.02 -10.82 -11.66
CA GLU A 7 -0.06 -11.62 -12.26
C GLU A 7 -1.43 -10.91 -12.22
N GLN A 8 -1.45 -9.58 -12.03
CA GLN A 8 -2.70 -8.81 -12.02
C GLN A 8 -3.40 -8.85 -13.40
N GLU A 9 -4.72 -8.97 -13.38
CA GLU A 9 -5.61 -8.82 -14.55
C GLU A 9 -5.78 -7.32 -14.87
N TYR A 10 -4.67 -6.68 -15.22
CA TYR A 10 -4.57 -5.27 -15.56
C TYR A 10 -3.51 -5.11 -16.68
N PRO A 11 -3.66 -4.15 -17.62
CA PRO A 11 -2.68 -3.98 -18.69
C PRO A 11 -1.27 -3.78 -18.16
N LYS A 12 -0.33 -4.59 -18.62
CA LYS A 12 1.05 -4.65 -18.08
C LYS A 12 1.83 -3.35 -18.31
N GLU A 13 1.49 -2.64 -19.36
CA GLU A 13 2.04 -1.33 -19.70
C GLU A 13 1.51 -0.18 -18.84
N MET A 14 0.49 -0.43 -18.00
CA MET A 14 -0.15 0.58 -17.17
C MET A 14 0.27 0.51 -15.70
N TYR A 15 1.16 -0.39 -15.33
CA TYR A 15 1.68 -0.44 -13.96
C TYR A 15 3.09 -1.01 -13.89
N ASP A 16 3.82 -0.58 -12.91
CA ASP A 16 5.12 -1.12 -12.52
C ASP A 16 5.11 -1.61 -11.08
N VAL A 17 5.92 -2.61 -10.80
CA VAL A 17 6.17 -3.10 -9.45
C VAL A 17 7.54 -2.61 -9.00
N LEU A 18 7.56 -1.63 -8.10
CA LEU A 18 8.77 -1.13 -7.46
C LEU A 18 8.97 -1.83 -6.12
N VAL A 19 10.12 -2.46 -5.95
CA VAL A 19 10.52 -3.11 -4.70
C VAL A 19 11.65 -2.32 -4.07
N ILE A 20 11.42 -1.84 -2.85
CA ILE A 20 12.48 -1.25 -2.02
C ILE A 20 13.01 -2.37 -1.11
N SER A 21 14.23 -2.81 -1.40
CA SER A 21 14.92 -3.84 -0.63
C SER A 21 15.87 -3.19 0.36
N ASP A 22 15.54 -3.28 1.64
CA ASP A 22 16.35 -2.71 2.72
C ASP A 22 16.90 -3.83 3.60
N GLN A 23 18.22 -3.92 3.73
CA GLN A 23 18.95 -4.91 4.53
C GLN A 23 18.64 -6.39 4.19
N MET A 24 18.22 -6.66 2.95
CA MET A 24 17.96 -8.03 2.49
C MET A 24 19.26 -8.76 2.16
N GLN A 25 19.21 -10.10 2.27
CA GLN A 25 20.35 -10.94 1.91
C GLN A 25 20.70 -10.80 0.43
N PRO A 26 22.00 -10.87 0.04
CA PRO A 26 22.42 -10.76 -1.35
C PRO A 26 21.72 -11.75 -2.29
N ASP A 27 21.52 -13.01 -1.85
CA ASP A 27 20.82 -14.03 -2.64
C ASP A 27 19.35 -13.66 -2.91
N THR A 28 18.70 -12.99 -1.95
CA THR A 28 17.35 -12.47 -2.13
C THR A 28 17.32 -11.38 -3.18
N ASN A 29 18.25 -10.43 -3.12
CA ASN A 29 18.36 -9.37 -4.12
C ASN A 29 18.68 -9.93 -5.51
N ALA A 30 19.57 -10.92 -5.60
CA ALA A 30 19.88 -11.61 -6.86
C ALA A 30 18.63 -12.30 -7.45
N ALA A 31 17.83 -12.97 -6.60
CA ALA A 31 16.57 -13.57 -7.04
C ALA A 31 15.54 -12.53 -7.50
N LEU A 32 15.45 -11.38 -6.83
CA LEU A 32 14.54 -10.28 -7.20
C LEU A 32 14.93 -9.67 -8.56
N GLN A 33 16.23 -9.53 -8.85
CA GLN A 33 16.73 -9.01 -10.12
C GLN A 33 16.34 -9.87 -11.35
N THR A 34 15.94 -11.12 -11.14
CA THR A 34 15.45 -11.98 -12.24
C THR A 34 13.99 -11.73 -12.62
N LEU A 35 13.28 -10.93 -11.85
CA LEU A 35 11.86 -10.62 -12.08
C LEU A 35 11.71 -9.30 -12.86
N PRO A 36 10.62 -9.14 -13.63
CA PRO A 36 10.33 -7.89 -14.34
C PRO A 36 9.80 -6.82 -13.37
N ILE A 37 10.67 -6.32 -12.49
CA ILE A 37 10.37 -5.32 -11.46
C ILE A 37 11.44 -4.22 -11.47
N CYS A 38 11.10 -3.06 -10.93
CA CYS A 38 12.06 -2.05 -10.53
C CYS A 38 12.59 -2.40 -9.13
N LEU A 39 13.84 -2.83 -9.01
CA LEU A 39 14.47 -3.11 -7.73
C LEU A 39 15.36 -1.95 -7.30
N GLN A 40 15.03 -1.35 -6.18
CA GLN A 40 15.87 -0.35 -5.52
C GLN A 40 16.42 -0.93 -4.21
N VAL A 41 17.72 -1.13 -4.15
CA VAL A 41 18.40 -1.56 -2.92
C VAL A 41 18.71 -0.33 -2.07
N ALA A 42 18.27 -0.37 -0.82
CA ALA A 42 18.56 0.64 0.20
C ALA A 42 19.46 0.02 1.28
N ASP A 43 20.28 0.87 1.89
CA ASP A 43 21.15 0.50 3.01
C ASP A 43 21.05 1.59 4.10
N TYR A 44 19.99 1.49 4.89
CA TYR A 44 19.75 2.44 5.97
C TYR A 44 20.30 1.92 7.29
N THR A 45 21.08 2.74 7.99
CA THR A 45 21.51 2.46 9.36
C THR A 45 20.31 2.33 10.31
N ASN A 46 19.29 3.16 10.11
CA ASN A 46 18.01 3.12 10.83
C ASN A 46 16.90 3.00 9.80
N SER A 47 16.46 1.78 9.52
CA SER A 47 15.38 1.47 8.58
C SER A 47 14.03 1.94 9.10
N SER A 48 13.20 2.43 8.18
CA SER A 48 11.78 2.66 8.43
C SER A 48 11.00 2.59 7.12
N LYS A 49 9.73 2.22 7.21
CA LYS A 49 8.83 2.19 6.04
C LYS A 49 8.69 3.59 5.43
N ALA A 50 8.63 4.64 6.24
CA ALA A 50 8.60 6.02 5.77
C ALA A 50 9.80 6.37 4.88
N LYS A 51 11.01 5.94 5.24
CA LYS A 51 12.22 6.14 4.42
C LYS A 51 12.16 5.37 3.11
N ALA A 52 11.69 4.11 3.14
CA ALA A 52 11.51 3.29 1.95
C ALA A 52 10.49 3.93 1.00
N LEU A 53 9.36 4.41 1.50
CA LEU A 53 8.33 5.11 0.73
C LEU A 53 8.86 6.42 0.12
N THR A 54 9.64 7.18 0.90
CA THR A 54 10.30 8.41 0.39
C THR A 54 11.29 8.09 -0.72
N LEU A 55 12.09 7.04 -0.57
CA LEU A 55 13.00 6.58 -1.62
C LEU A 55 12.24 6.17 -2.88
N ALA A 56 11.15 5.43 -2.73
CA ALA A 56 10.29 5.02 -3.84
C ALA A 56 9.81 6.23 -4.65
N MET A 57 9.34 7.29 -3.98
CA MET A 57 8.89 8.52 -4.65
C MET A 57 10.02 9.31 -5.31
N ASN A 58 11.23 9.23 -4.77
CA ASN A 58 12.39 9.90 -5.36
C ASN A 58 12.87 9.18 -6.64
N VAL A 59 12.94 7.85 -6.62
CA VAL A 59 13.39 7.08 -7.80
C VAL A 59 12.38 7.12 -8.95
N THR A 60 11.11 7.33 -8.66
CA THR A 60 10.04 7.50 -9.66
C THR A 60 9.70 8.96 -9.96
N ALA A 61 10.53 9.92 -9.55
CA ALA A 61 10.19 11.35 -9.64
C ALA A 61 9.93 11.83 -11.08
N ASN A 62 10.57 11.24 -12.07
CA ASN A 62 10.45 11.58 -13.49
C ASN A 62 9.39 10.75 -14.24
N GLU A 63 8.74 9.82 -13.55
CA GLU A 63 7.71 8.96 -14.15
C GLU A 63 6.32 9.56 -13.99
N SER A 64 5.48 9.34 -14.99
CA SER A 64 4.10 9.85 -15.04
C SER A 64 3.13 8.80 -14.54
N TYR A 65 3.09 8.59 -13.22
CA TYR A 65 2.05 7.77 -12.58
C TYR A 65 0.94 8.64 -12.03
N ASP A 66 -0.28 8.13 -12.03
CA ASP A 66 -1.46 8.76 -11.44
C ASP A 66 -1.68 8.30 -10.00
N VAL A 67 -1.43 7.02 -9.72
CA VAL A 67 -1.73 6.35 -8.44
C VAL A 67 -0.49 5.63 -7.92
N VAL A 68 -0.25 5.73 -6.63
CA VAL A 68 0.68 4.87 -5.91
C VAL A 68 -0.10 3.90 -5.03
N VAL A 69 0.24 2.61 -5.12
CA VAL A 69 -0.31 1.54 -4.27
C VAL A 69 0.79 1.03 -3.34
N ILE A 70 0.48 0.96 -2.05
CA ILE A 70 1.43 0.54 -1.02
C ILE A 70 1.03 -0.84 -0.51
N MET A 71 1.96 -1.78 -0.66
CA MET A 71 1.78 -3.16 -0.24
C MET A 71 2.97 -3.63 0.62
N ASP A 72 2.69 -4.36 1.67
CA ASP A 72 3.73 -5.06 2.42
C ASP A 72 4.22 -6.29 1.65
N ALA A 73 5.49 -6.64 1.84
CA ALA A 73 6.16 -7.68 1.08
C ALA A 73 5.61 -9.10 1.31
N ASP A 74 4.81 -9.31 2.32
CA ASP A 74 4.16 -10.59 2.65
C ASP A 74 2.70 -10.69 2.19
N ASN A 75 2.12 -9.62 1.66
CA ASN A 75 0.74 -9.60 1.19
C ASN A 75 0.58 -10.27 -0.18
N VAL A 76 -0.62 -10.74 -0.45
CA VAL A 76 -1.09 -11.20 -1.76
C VAL A 76 -2.41 -10.51 -2.07
N THR A 77 -2.67 -10.29 -3.35
CA THR A 77 -3.88 -9.62 -3.82
C THR A 77 -4.70 -10.54 -4.71
N THR A 78 -5.98 -10.23 -4.85
CA THR A 78 -6.82 -10.83 -5.89
C THR A 78 -6.34 -10.40 -7.29
N PRO A 79 -6.59 -11.19 -8.34
CA PRO A 79 -6.14 -10.84 -9.69
C PRO A 79 -6.67 -9.51 -10.21
N ASN A 80 -7.87 -9.09 -9.79
CA ASN A 80 -8.53 -7.85 -10.21
C ASN A 80 -8.21 -6.63 -9.34
N PHE A 81 -7.30 -6.76 -8.38
CA PHE A 81 -7.03 -5.71 -7.37
C PHE A 81 -6.68 -4.35 -8.00
N LEU A 82 -5.77 -4.31 -8.98
CA LEU A 82 -5.42 -3.05 -9.64
C LEU A 82 -6.57 -2.47 -10.45
N ALA A 83 -7.42 -3.31 -11.05
CA ALA A 83 -8.60 -2.85 -11.76
C ALA A 83 -9.62 -2.20 -10.83
N GLU A 84 -9.81 -2.73 -9.61
CA GLU A 84 -10.68 -2.12 -8.59
C GLU A 84 -10.11 -0.77 -8.10
N ILE A 85 -8.80 -0.71 -7.83
CA ILE A 85 -8.13 0.56 -7.49
C ILE A 85 -8.32 1.60 -8.60
N ASN A 86 -8.05 1.22 -9.86
CA ASN A 86 -8.21 2.13 -10.99
C ASN A 86 -9.65 2.68 -11.08
N ARG A 87 -10.66 1.80 -10.96
CA ARG A 87 -12.07 2.20 -10.99
C ARG A 87 -12.41 3.21 -9.88
N ALA A 88 -11.86 3.01 -8.69
CA ALA A 88 -12.04 3.93 -7.57
C ALA A 88 -11.47 5.32 -7.90
N PHE A 89 -10.26 5.39 -8.45
CA PHE A 89 -9.64 6.67 -8.82
C PHE A 89 -10.32 7.34 -10.02
N GLU A 90 -10.79 6.57 -11.00
CA GLU A 90 -11.62 7.09 -12.10
C GLU A 90 -12.93 7.70 -11.61
N SER A 91 -13.48 7.26 -10.48
CA SER A 91 -14.66 7.86 -9.85
C SER A 91 -14.36 9.17 -9.09
N GLY A 92 -13.11 9.62 -9.08
CA GLY A 92 -12.68 10.87 -8.45
C GLY A 92 -12.18 10.72 -7.01
N LEU A 93 -11.92 9.50 -6.53
CA LEU A 93 -11.30 9.29 -5.22
C LEU A 93 -9.80 9.61 -5.26
N HIS A 94 -9.25 10.05 -4.13
CA HIS A 94 -7.85 10.43 -3.98
C HIS A 94 -7.09 9.58 -2.96
N ALA A 95 -7.80 8.85 -2.13
CA ALA A 95 -7.23 7.94 -1.14
C ALA A 95 -8.18 6.77 -0.89
N VAL A 96 -7.61 5.57 -0.83
CA VAL A 96 -8.33 4.32 -0.70
C VAL A 96 -7.61 3.40 0.26
N GLN A 97 -8.37 2.70 1.10
CA GLN A 97 -7.93 1.53 1.86
C GLN A 97 -8.67 0.30 1.33
N ALA A 98 -7.95 -0.65 0.77
CA ALA A 98 -8.53 -1.92 0.35
C ALA A 98 -8.80 -2.86 1.53
N HIS A 99 -9.77 -3.75 1.34
CA HIS A 99 -10.07 -4.83 2.28
C HIS A 99 -8.83 -5.69 2.54
N ARG A 100 -8.58 -5.98 3.81
CA ARG A 100 -7.49 -6.86 4.24
C ARG A 100 -8.08 -8.03 5.01
N THR A 101 -7.57 -9.22 4.76
CA THR A 101 -8.00 -10.43 5.46
C THR A 101 -6.79 -11.26 5.85
N GLY A 102 -6.95 -12.11 6.85
CA GLY A 102 -5.89 -13.03 7.30
C GLY A 102 -5.51 -14.03 6.21
N LYS A 103 -4.25 -14.00 5.80
CA LYS A 103 -3.70 -14.93 4.80
C LYS A 103 -3.59 -16.35 5.34
N ASN A 104 -3.28 -16.49 6.62
CA ASN A 104 -3.06 -17.77 7.30
C ASN A 104 -4.04 -17.91 8.45
N MET A 105 -4.60 -19.11 8.64
CA MET A 105 -5.48 -19.47 9.76
C MET A 105 -5.05 -20.78 10.40
N ASN A 106 -3.74 -21.07 10.41
CA ASN A 106 -3.19 -22.34 10.83
C ASN A 106 -2.80 -22.41 12.31
N THR A 107 -2.99 -21.32 13.06
CA THR A 107 -2.78 -21.24 14.50
C THR A 107 -3.88 -20.40 15.15
N ASP A 108 -4.13 -20.62 16.46
CA ASP A 108 -5.12 -19.82 17.20
C ASP A 108 -4.80 -18.31 17.17
N ILE A 109 -3.53 -17.95 17.21
CA ILE A 109 -3.09 -16.54 17.11
C ILE A 109 -3.43 -15.99 15.73
N ALA A 110 -3.14 -16.71 14.64
CA ALA A 110 -3.46 -16.26 13.29
C ALA A 110 -4.98 -16.11 13.07
N VAL A 111 -5.79 -16.97 13.69
CA VAL A 111 -7.26 -16.84 13.69
C VAL A 111 -7.70 -15.58 14.44
N LEU A 112 -7.13 -15.32 15.61
CA LEU A 112 -7.45 -14.11 16.40
C LEU A 112 -7.04 -12.83 15.67
N ASP A 113 -5.89 -12.82 15.00
CA ASP A 113 -5.44 -11.69 14.17
C ASP A 113 -6.38 -11.47 12.99
N ALA A 114 -6.81 -12.53 12.31
CA ALA A 114 -7.78 -12.43 11.21
C ALA A 114 -9.13 -11.89 11.69
N ILE A 115 -9.64 -12.34 12.84
CA ILE A 115 -10.88 -11.83 13.45
C ILE A 115 -10.72 -10.35 13.82
N SER A 116 -9.59 -9.96 14.41
CA SER A 116 -9.29 -8.57 14.75
C SER A 116 -9.28 -7.68 13.50
N GLU A 117 -8.70 -8.16 12.41
CA GLU A 117 -8.69 -7.42 11.14
C GLU A 117 -10.10 -7.27 10.55
N GLU A 118 -10.95 -8.31 10.62
CA GLU A 118 -12.34 -8.22 10.17
C GLU A 118 -13.19 -7.28 11.05
N ILE A 119 -12.93 -7.23 12.35
CA ILE A 119 -13.56 -6.22 13.22
C ILE A 119 -13.16 -4.80 12.79
N ASN A 120 -11.88 -4.58 12.51
CA ASN A 120 -11.38 -3.30 12.00
C ASN A 120 -12.01 -2.94 10.65
N ASN A 121 -12.13 -3.91 9.73
CA ASN A 121 -12.81 -3.74 8.45
C ASN A 121 -14.27 -3.30 8.64
N GLY A 122 -15.01 -4.00 9.51
CA GLY A 122 -16.43 -3.72 9.78
C GLY A 122 -16.67 -2.38 10.47
N PHE A 123 -15.91 -2.06 11.52
CA PHE A 123 -16.16 -0.85 12.32
C PHE A 123 -15.44 0.39 11.82
N PHE A 124 -14.11 0.32 11.67
CA PHE A 124 -13.29 1.51 11.45
C PHE A 124 -13.06 1.83 9.96
N ARG A 125 -13.54 0.97 9.05
CA ARG A 125 -13.47 1.20 7.61
C ARG A 125 -14.85 1.25 6.99
N SER A 126 -15.50 0.12 6.74
CA SER A 126 -16.85 0.05 6.15
C SER A 126 -17.88 0.83 7.00
N GLY A 127 -17.90 0.64 8.32
CA GLY A 127 -18.80 1.35 9.22
C GLY A 127 -18.60 2.88 9.22
N HIS A 128 -17.35 3.34 9.18
CA HIS A 128 -17.06 4.77 9.04
C HIS A 128 -17.59 5.32 7.71
N ASN A 129 -17.29 4.65 6.59
CA ASN A 129 -17.78 5.11 5.28
C ASN A 129 -19.31 5.10 5.21
N ALA A 130 -19.99 4.13 5.82
CA ALA A 130 -21.45 4.05 5.85
C ALA A 130 -22.12 5.27 6.51
N ILE A 131 -21.42 5.96 7.41
CA ILE A 131 -21.90 7.19 8.06
C ILE A 131 -21.23 8.46 7.56
N GLY A 132 -20.51 8.38 6.41
CA GLY A 132 -19.86 9.51 5.77
C GLY A 132 -18.53 9.94 6.38
N LEU A 133 -17.93 9.14 7.26
CA LEU A 133 -16.58 9.34 7.79
C LEU A 133 -15.55 8.60 6.93
N SER A 134 -14.30 9.04 6.99
CA SER A 134 -13.17 8.38 6.33
C SER A 134 -12.86 7.03 6.96
N ALA A 135 -12.48 6.07 6.14
CA ALA A 135 -11.93 4.79 6.58
C ALA A 135 -10.57 4.97 7.25
N GLY A 136 -10.24 4.10 8.20
CA GLY A 136 -8.92 4.03 8.81
C GLY A 136 -7.90 3.35 7.89
N LEU A 137 -6.70 3.90 7.78
CA LEU A 137 -5.58 3.27 7.07
C LEU A 137 -4.93 2.15 7.91
N ALA A 138 -4.34 1.17 7.24
CA ALA A 138 -3.79 -0.04 7.85
C ALA A 138 -2.40 -0.45 7.36
N GLY A 139 -1.61 0.48 6.90
CA GLY A 139 -0.21 0.25 6.51
C GLY A 139 -0.02 -0.46 5.17
N SER A 140 -0.95 -1.30 4.74
CA SER A 140 -0.89 -2.06 3.48
C SER A 140 -2.25 -2.10 2.80
N GLY A 141 -2.27 -2.28 1.46
CA GLY A 141 -3.49 -2.16 0.67
C GLY A 141 -4.00 -0.73 0.60
N MET A 142 -3.11 0.24 0.74
CA MET A 142 -3.42 1.67 0.62
C MET A 142 -3.10 2.17 -0.79
N ALA A 143 -3.96 3.01 -1.34
CA ALA A 143 -3.68 3.70 -2.59
C ALA A 143 -3.95 5.20 -2.48
N PHE A 144 -3.12 6.00 -3.16
CA PHE A 144 -3.18 7.45 -3.10
C PHE A 144 -2.93 8.08 -4.47
N ASP A 145 -3.51 9.26 -4.70
CA ASP A 145 -3.03 10.17 -5.75
C ASP A 145 -1.52 10.37 -5.59
N VAL A 146 -0.76 10.09 -6.65
CA VAL A 146 0.71 10.12 -6.58
C VAL A 146 1.27 11.49 -6.29
N HIS A 147 0.63 12.55 -6.80
CA HIS A 147 1.09 13.92 -6.56
C HIS A 147 0.86 14.35 -5.11
N TRP A 148 -0.28 13.93 -4.54
CA TRP A 148 -0.55 14.16 -3.12
C TRP A 148 0.46 13.39 -2.26
N PHE A 149 0.67 12.11 -2.56
CA PHE A 149 1.56 11.23 -1.79
C PHE A 149 3.01 11.75 -1.82
N ARG A 150 3.51 12.11 -3.01
CA ARG A 150 4.86 12.65 -3.22
C ARG A 150 5.14 13.91 -2.41
N ARG A 151 4.14 14.80 -2.26
CA ARG A 151 4.27 16.02 -1.45
C ARG A 151 4.29 15.77 0.06
N ASN A 152 3.74 14.66 0.53
CA ASN A 152 3.51 14.42 1.96
C ASN A 152 4.45 13.35 2.55
N VAL A 153 4.89 12.36 1.77
CA VAL A 153 5.65 11.21 2.27
C VAL A 153 6.98 11.58 2.94
N GLY A 154 7.67 12.62 2.46
CA GLY A 154 8.94 13.09 3.03
C GLY A 154 8.81 13.73 4.42
N HIS A 155 7.60 13.98 4.90
CA HIS A 155 7.32 14.57 6.21
C HIS A 155 6.98 13.55 7.30
N LEU A 156 6.87 12.27 6.95
CA LEU A 156 6.55 11.20 7.89
C LEU A 156 7.72 10.99 8.86
N GLN A 157 7.43 10.93 10.15
CA GLN A 157 8.43 10.93 11.22
C GLN A 157 8.35 9.71 12.14
N THR A 158 7.19 9.06 12.23
CA THR A 158 6.95 7.97 13.17
C THR A 158 6.99 6.60 12.48
N SER A 159 6.97 5.53 13.27
CA SER A 159 6.83 4.16 12.78
C SER A 159 5.38 3.80 12.40
N GLY A 160 4.42 4.69 12.70
CA GLY A 160 3.02 4.57 12.30
C GLY A 160 2.73 5.47 11.10
N GLU A 161 3.44 5.28 9.99
CA GLU A 161 3.33 6.08 8.78
C GLU A 161 1.91 6.12 8.21
N ASP A 162 1.15 5.03 8.38
CA ASP A 162 -0.26 4.94 7.98
C ASP A 162 -1.13 5.93 8.77
N LYS A 163 -0.93 6.03 10.07
CA LYS A 163 -1.68 6.97 10.93
C LYS A 163 -1.28 8.43 10.70
N GLU A 164 -0.01 8.68 10.37
CA GLU A 164 0.41 10.02 9.94
C GLU A 164 -0.23 10.39 8.59
N LEU A 165 -0.25 9.49 7.60
CA LEU A 165 -0.91 9.70 6.32
C LEU A 165 -2.42 9.92 6.50
N GLU A 166 -3.08 9.11 7.32
CA GLU A 166 -4.50 9.27 7.68
C GLU A 166 -4.77 10.66 8.26
N ALA A 167 -3.96 11.09 9.24
CA ALA A 167 -4.10 12.40 9.85
C ALA A 167 -3.89 13.56 8.84
N LEU A 168 -2.92 13.41 7.91
CA LEU A 168 -2.68 14.40 6.86
C LEU A 168 -3.84 14.50 5.87
N LEU A 169 -4.41 13.36 5.44
CA LEU A 169 -5.60 13.33 4.57
C LEU A 169 -6.78 14.02 5.23
N LEU A 170 -7.09 13.66 6.48
CA LEU A 170 -8.19 14.26 7.25
C LEU A 170 -8.00 15.77 7.45
N LYS A 171 -6.79 16.21 7.78
CA LYS A 171 -6.45 17.64 7.92
C LYS A 171 -6.66 18.40 6.61
N GLN A 172 -6.43 17.76 5.47
CA GLN A 172 -6.61 18.34 4.14
C GLN A 172 -8.03 18.11 3.58
N ARG A 173 -8.92 17.49 4.37
CA ARG A 173 -10.30 17.14 4.00
C ARG A 173 -10.40 16.22 2.80
N ILE A 174 -9.43 15.32 2.65
CA ILE A 174 -9.45 14.26 1.66
C ILE A 174 -10.09 13.04 2.31
N HIS A 175 -11.17 12.56 1.70
CA HIS A 175 -11.87 11.36 2.16
C HIS A 175 -11.07 10.12 1.82
N ILE A 176 -11.06 9.15 2.73
CA ILE A 176 -10.48 7.83 2.53
C ILE A 176 -11.63 6.86 2.32
N GLU A 177 -11.72 6.30 1.13
CA GLU A 177 -12.71 5.30 0.78
C GLU A 177 -12.22 3.90 1.13
N TYR A 178 -13.11 3.05 1.61
CA TYR A 178 -12.84 1.64 1.84
C TYR A 178 -13.38 0.81 0.67
N LEU A 179 -12.53 0.00 0.06
CA LEU A 179 -12.91 -0.95 -0.99
C LEU A 179 -13.02 -2.36 -0.40
N GLU A 180 -14.20 -2.94 -0.51
CA GLU A 180 -14.51 -4.32 -0.08
C GLU A 180 -13.99 -5.38 -1.07
#